data_9e0facbd06b37a5a1509a8329c5996f5
#
_entry.id   9e0facbd06b37a5a1509a8329c5996f5
#
_cell.length_a   1.000
_cell.length_b   1.000
_cell.length_c   1.000
_cell.angle_alpha   90.00
_cell.angle_beta   90.00
_cell.angle_gamma   90.00
#
_symmetry.space_group_name_H-M   'P 1'
#
loop_
_entity.id
_entity.type
_entity.pdbx_description
1 polymer ?
#
loop_
_entity_poly.entity_id
_entity_poly.type
_entity_poly.pdbx_seq_one_letter_code
_entity_poly.pdbx_strand_id
1 'polypeptide(L)'
;MNRRAMTCRKLSRKIPLLFAAALLASCGGNPSPTPESQAPLHGSSIGGPFTLADSAGRTVRWSDFDGKYRIVYFGYTWCPDVCPTDVARIIRGYNRFKQAEPKLATQIVPIFISVDPERDTPAKVGEFAHAFSDDLVGLTGTPAQVKAAADAFKVYYQKEKPDKDGNYFVNHSTNAYLMGRMGEPIALLPDDVDDKGQAIAAELKKWIG
;
A
#
# COMPACT_ATOMS: atom_id res chain seq x y z
N MET A 1 38.58 97.44 8.86
CA MET A 1 37.61 96.81 9.76
C MET A 1 37.08 95.56 9.08
N ASN A 2 37.57 94.44 9.51
CA ASN A 2 37.40 93.14 8.87
C ASN A 2 36.19 92.35 9.47
N ARG A 3 35.23 92.03 8.66
CA ARG A 3 34.22 91.02 9.05
C ARG A 3 34.43 89.72 8.27
N ARG A 4 34.89 88.71 8.99
CA ARG A 4 35.01 87.36 8.48
C ARG A 4 33.65 86.69 8.49
N ALA A 5 33.19 86.24 7.34
CA ALA A 5 32.02 85.39 7.21
C ALA A 5 32.38 83.98 7.48
N MET A 6 31.70 83.32 8.44
CA MET A 6 31.81 81.89 8.72
C MET A 6 30.90 81.14 7.76
N THR A 7 31.49 80.34 6.89
CA THR A 7 30.77 79.39 6.02
C THR A 7 30.46 78.11 6.75
N CYS A 8 29.18 77.82 6.99
CA CYS A 8 28.70 76.60 7.58
C CYS A 8 28.70 75.51 6.52
N ARG A 9 29.61 74.52 6.65
CA ARG A 9 29.70 73.33 5.79
C ARG A 9 28.64 72.34 6.21
N LYS A 10 27.59 72.17 5.39
CA LYS A 10 26.60 71.04 5.53
C LYS A 10 27.27 69.70 5.18
N LEU A 11 27.44 68.87 6.16
CA LEU A 11 27.93 67.48 6.02
C LEU A 11 26.73 66.64 5.61
N SER A 12 26.62 66.29 4.32
CA SER A 12 25.61 65.39 3.79
C SER A 12 26.03 63.92 4.11
N ARG A 13 25.40 63.34 5.13
CA ARG A 13 25.54 61.91 5.47
C ARG A 13 24.72 61.12 4.48
N LYS A 14 25.35 60.47 3.50
CA LYS A 14 24.76 59.45 2.64
C LYS A 14 24.73 58.16 3.46
N ILE A 15 23.53 57.73 3.81
CA ILE A 15 23.28 56.41 4.43
C ILE A 15 23.14 55.41 3.26
N PRO A 16 23.98 54.34 3.18
CA PRO A 16 23.75 53.30 2.19
C PRO A 16 22.60 52.41 2.67
N LEU A 17 21.55 52.32 1.87
CA LEU A 17 20.43 51.41 2.02
C LEU A 17 20.97 50.00 1.71
N LEU A 18 21.30 49.22 2.74
CA LEU A 18 21.56 47.80 2.61
C LEU A 18 20.23 47.09 2.38
N PHE A 19 19.98 46.71 1.14
CA PHE A 19 18.94 45.76 0.77
C PHE A 19 19.35 44.37 1.30
N ALA A 20 18.83 43.99 2.45
CA ALA A 20 18.90 42.61 2.94
C ALA A 20 17.91 41.77 2.11
N ALA A 21 18.41 41.10 1.05
CA ALA A 21 17.67 40.07 0.36
C ALA A 21 17.52 38.86 1.30
N ALA A 22 16.35 38.73 1.93
CA ALA A 22 15.96 37.54 2.67
C ALA A 22 15.72 36.42 1.65
N LEU A 23 16.71 35.54 1.48
CA LEU A 23 16.55 34.24 0.80
C LEU A 23 15.61 33.37 1.66
N LEU A 24 14.35 33.36 1.29
CA LEU A 24 13.41 32.32 1.75
C LEU A 24 13.85 31.00 1.15
N ALA A 25 14.72 30.27 1.85
CA ALA A 25 14.97 28.88 1.59
C ALA A 25 13.68 28.11 1.93
N SER A 26 12.83 27.87 0.91
CA SER A 26 11.75 26.93 0.98
C SER A 26 12.37 25.54 1.13
N CYS A 27 12.55 25.10 2.36
CA CYS A 27 12.80 23.69 2.65
C CYS A 27 11.54 22.89 2.27
N GLY A 28 11.47 22.46 1.01
CA GLY A 28 10.57 21.42 0.57
C GLY A 28 11.02 20.09 1.19
N GLY A 29 10.85 19.93 2.49
CA GLY A 29 11.01 18.64 3.14
C GLY A 29 9.92 17.70 2.62
N ASN A 30 10.31 16.56 2.04
CA ASN A 30 9.37 15.48 1.85
C ASN A 30 8.70 15.19 3.20
N PRO A 31 7.37 15.07 3.26
CA PRO A 31 6.72 14.71 4.51
C PRO A 31 7.29 13.36 5.00
N SER A 32 7.75 13.32 6.25
CA SER A 32 8.15 12.07 6.86
C SER A 32 6.96 11.11 6.91
N PRO A 33 7.17 9.79 6.75
CA PRO A 33 6.08 8.83 6.83
C PRO A 33 5.37 8.94 8.17
N THR A 34 4.05 8.73 8.15
CA THR A 34 3.24 8.78 9.37
C THR A 34 3.68 7.65 10.31
N PRO A 35 3.94 7.92 11.59
CA PRO A 35 4.36 6.87 12.52
C PRO A 35 3.33 5.72 12.59
N GLU A 36 3.78 4.48 12.62
CA GLU A 36 2.93 3.28 12.69
C GLU A 36 1.99 3.29 13.91
N SER A 37 2.39 3.94 15.02
CA SER A 37 1.53 4.13 16.19
C SER A 37 0.25 4.95 15.93
N GLN A 38 0.19 5.66 14.79
CA GLN A 38 -0.99 6.41 14.33
C GLN A 38 -1.78 5.65 13.26
N ALA A 39 -1.35 4.43 12.93
CA ALA A 39 -2.01 3.61 11.93
C ALA A 39 -3.42 3.19 12.39
N PRO A 40 -4.44 3.24 11.50
CA PRO A 40 -5.82 2.90 11.86
C PRO A 40 -6.01 1.50 12.47
N LEU A 41 -5.17 0.55 12.07
CA LEU A 41 -5.22 -0.82 12.58
C LEU A 41 -4.15 -1.12 13.65
N HIS A 42 -3.43 -0.10 14.13
CA HIS A 42 -2.41 -0.29 15.14
C HIS A 42 -2.96 -0.99 16.39
N GLY A 43 -2.28 -2.05 16.83
CA GLY A 43 -2.67 -2.86 17.99
C GLY A 43 -3.87 -3.79 17.75
N SER A 44 -4.42 -3.84 16.53
CA SER A 44 -5.45 -4.82 16.21
C SER A 44 -4.85 -6.23 16.07
N SER A 45 -5.69 -7.27 16.23
CA SER A 45 -5.29 -8.66 16.07
C SER A 45 -5.43 -9.18 14.63
N ILE A 46 -5.37 -8.27 13.64
CA ILE A 46 -5.42 -8.60 12.22
C ILE A 46 -4.03 -8.98 11.73
N GLY A 47 -3.95 -10.05 10.96
CA GLY A 47 -2.67 -10.59 10.49
C GLY A 47 -2.12 -11.67 11.42
N GLY A 48 -1.09 -12.34 10.96
CA GLY A 48 -0.45 -13.42 11.70
C GLY A 48 0.21 -14.44 10.79
N PRO A 49 0.92 -15.40 11.37
CA PRO A 49 1.65 -16.39 10.59
C PRO A 49 0.71 -17.27 9.78
N PHE A 50 1.10 -17.56 8.56
CA PHE A 50 0.51 -18.58 7.71
C PHE A 50 1.59 -19.40 7.01
N THR A 51 1.20 -20.56 6.50
CA THR A 51 2.01 -21.37 5.60
C THR A 51 1.12 -21.80 4.45
N LEU A 52 1.42 -21.32 3.25
CA LEU A 52 0.67 -21.56 2.01
C LEU A 52 1.60 -22.08 0.91
N ALA A 53 1.11 -22.18 -0.31
CA ALA A 53 1.87 -22.59 -1.49
C ALA A 53 1.78 -21.50 -2.57
N ASP A 54 2.89 -21.25 -3.28
CA ASP A 54 2.95 -20.40 -4.46
C ASP A 54 2.51 -21.12 -5.74
N SER A 55 2.57 -20.45 -6.89
CA SER A 55 2.20 -20.97 -8.21
C SER A 55 2.97 -22.23 -8.63
N ALA A 56 4.16 -22.44 -8.10
CA ALA A 56 4.98 -23.61 -8.36
C ALA A 56 4.79 -24.73 -7.31
N GLY A 57 3.86 -24.55 -6.35
CA GLY A 57 3.63 -25.46 -5.25
C GLY A 57 4.70 -25.39 -4.15
N ARG A 58 5.57 -24.40 -4.17
CA ARG A 58 6.59 -24.23 -3.13
C ARG A 58 5.96 -23.63 -1.88
N THR A 59 6.40 -24.12 -0.72
CA THR A 59 5.96 -23.58 0.57
C THR A 59 6.37 -22.11 0.73
N VAL A 60 5.40 -21.28 1.07
CA VAL A 60 5.58 -19.85 1.39
C VAL A 60 5.04 -19.60 2.78
N ARG A 61 5.86 -18.99 3.64
CA ARG A 61 5.52 -18.58 4.99
C ARG A 61 5.34 -17.09 5.08
N TRP A 62 4.52 -16.64 6.01
CA TRP A 62 4.37 -15.20 6.28
C TRP A 62 5.72 -14.50 6.55
N SER A 63 6.62 -15.18 7.28
CA SER A 63 7.97 -14.67 7.58
C SER A 63 8.89 -14.53 6.36
N ASP A 64 8.58 -15.19 5.24
CA ASP A 64 9.39 -15.05 4.02
C ASP A 64 9.29 -13.63 3.42
N PHE A 65 8.33 -12.85 3.88
CA PHE A 65 8.13 -11.44 3.51
C PHE A 65 8.68 -10.45 4.56
N ASP A 66 9.39 -10.89 5.58
CA ASP A 66 9.93 -9.99 6.62
C ASP A 66 10.86 -8.93 6.02
N GLY A 67 10.74 -7.71 6.54
CA GLY A 67 11.41 -6.55 6.00
C GLY A 67 10.69 -5.87 4.82
N LYS A 68 9.56 -6.45 4.35
CA LYS A 68 8.72 -5.88 3.28
C LYS A 68 7.36 -5.45 3.81
N TYR A 69 6.83 -4.36 3.27
CA TYR A 69 5.39 -4.08 3.38
C TYR A 69 4.62 -5.09 2.54
N ARG A 70 3.40 -5.42 2.94
CA ARG A 70 2.54 -6.36 2.20
C ARG A 70 1.20 -5.71 1.93
N ILE A 71 0.71 -5.85 0.72
CA ILE A 71 -0.70 -5.59 0.38
C ILE A 71 -1.34 -6.97 0.27
N VAL A 72 -2.30 -7.29 1.16
CA VAL A 72 -2.91 -8.63 1.21
C VAL A 72 -4.39 -8.54 0.84
N TYR A 73 -4.80 -9.34 -0.11
CA TYR A 73 -6.20 -9.48 -0.51
C TYR A 73 -6.59 -10.95 -0.58
N PHE A 74 -7.76 -11.27 -0.03
CA PHE A 74 -8.36 -12.60 -0.10
C PHE A 74 -9.47 -12.63 -1.14
N GLY A 75 -9.47 -13.65 -2.00
CA GLY A 75 -10.46 -13.82 -3.06
C GLY A 75 -10.42 -15.23 -3.63
N TYR A 76 -10.98 -15.44 -4.82
CA TYR A 76 -10.88 -16.73 -5.53
C TYR A 76 -10.90 -16.50 -7.05
N THR A 77 -10.26 -17.43 -7.80
CA THR A 77 -10.03 -17.21 -9.24
C THR A 77 -11.31 -17.37 -10.09
N TRP A 78 -12.30 -18.07 -9.57
CA TRP A 78 -13.59 -18.30 -10.23
C TRP A 78 -14.63 -17.22 -9.94
N CYS A 79 -14.26 -16.16 -9.25
CA CYS A 79 -15.14 -15.01 -9.02
C CYS A 79 -15.38 -14.27 -10.34
N PRO A 80 -16.65 -14.11 -10.78
CA PRO A 80 -16.93 -13.53 -12.08
C PRO A 80 -16.82 -11.99 -12.11
N ASP A 81 -16.77 -11.32 -10.97
CA ASP A 81 -16.97 -9.87 -10.89
C ASP A 81 -16.07 -9.16 -9.87
N VAL A 82 -16.33 -9.35 -8.57
CA VAL A 82 -15.72 -8.52 -7.51
C VAL A 82 -14.22 -8.73 -7.40
N CYS A 83 -13.73 -9.99 -7.33
CA CYS A 83 -12.31 -10.25 -7.12
C CYS A 83 -11.41 -9.70 -8.24
N PRO A 84 -11.71 -9.91 -9.56
CA PRO A 84 -10.88 -9.32 -10.61
C PRO A 84 -10.94 -7.78 -10.61
N THR A 85 -12.09 -7.19 -10.26
CA THR A 85 -12.25 -5.74 -10.14
C THR A 85 -11.38 -5.17 -9.01
N ASP A 86 -11.42 -5.78 -7.83
CA ASP A 86 -10.64 -5.37 -6.67
C ASP A 86 -9.13 -5.54 -6.89
N VAL A 87 -8.72 -6.70 -7.40
CA VAL A 87 -7.30 -6.95 -7.71
C VAL A 87 -6.79 -5.96 -8.75
N ALA A 88 -7.56 -5.69 -9.81
CA ALA A 88 -7.18 -4.68 -10.80
C ALA A 88 -7.04 -3.29 -10.19
N ARG A 89 -7.93 -2.89 -9.27
CA ARG A 89 -7.88 -1.63 -8.56
C ARG A 89 -6.65 -1.54 -7.64
N ILE A 90 -6.38 -2.57 -6.86
CA ILE A 90 -5.21 -2.67 -5.98
C ILE A 90 -3.92 -2.53 -6.79
N ILE A 91 -3.80 -3.28 -7.88
CA ILE A 91 -2.61 -3.25 -8.74
C ILE A 91 -2.47 -1.92 -9.46
N ARG A 92 -3.56 -1.26 -9.92
CA ARG A 92 -3.48 0.10 -10.46
C ARG A 92 -2.91 1.09 -9.44
N GLY A 93 -3.37 1.02 -8.19
CA GLY A 93 -2.85 1.88 -7.12
C GLY A 93 -1.39 1.61 -6.79
N TYR A 94 -1.00 0.35 -6.67
CA TYR A 94 0.39 -0.07 -6.50
C TYR A 94 1.28 0.42 -7.65
N ASN A 95 0.87 0.22 -8.91
CA ASN A 95 1.63 0.66 -10.08
C ASN A 95 1.78 2.18 -10.14
N ARG A 96 0.74 2.93 -9.74
CA ARG A 96 0.82 4.39 -9.64
C ARG A 96 1.83 4.81 -8.56
N PHE A 97 1.83 4.17 -7.41
CA PHE A 97 2.85 4.37 -6.38
C PHE A 97 4.24 4.00 -6.88
N LYS A 98 4.39 2.86 -7.56
CA LYS A 98 5.66 2.38 -8.14
C LYS A 98 6.24 3.36 -9.17
N GLN A 99 5.41 4.01 -9.97
CA GLN A 99 5.84 5.06 -10.91
C GLN A 99 6.34 6.31 -10.19
N ALA A 100 5.68 6.72 -9.11
CA ALA A 100 6.06 7.91 -8.35
C ALA A 100 7.27 7.67 -7.42
N GLU A 101 7.33 6.50 -6.80
CA GLU A 101 8.30 6.14 -5.75
C GLU A 101 8.95 4.77 -6.04
N PRO A 102 9.70 4.62 -7.15
CA PRO A 102 10.19 3.31 -7.61
C PRO A 102 11.11 2.59 -6.59
N LYS A 103 11.88 3.34 -5.81
CA LYS A 103 12.73 2.76 -4.76
C LYS A 103 11.93 2.21 -3.59
N LEU A 104 10.89 2.92 -3.17
CA LEU A 104 10.02 2.48 -2.07
C LEU A 104 9.15 1.31 -2.50
N ALA A 105 8.69 1.28 -3.74
CA ALA A 105 7.88 0.19 -4.27
C ALA A 105 8.61 -1.17 -4.23
N THR A 106 9.95 -1.19 -4.31
CA THR A 106 10.72 -2.45 -4.14
C THR A 106 10.59 -3.05 -2.73
N GLN A 107 10.06 -2.29 -1.78
CA GLN A 107 9.83 -2.72 -0.40
C GLN A 107 8.40 -3.24 -0.18
N ILE A 108 7.57 -3.28 -1.21
CA ILE A 108 6.16 -3.73 -1.13
C ILE A 108 6.00 -5.04 -1.90
N VAL A 109 5.24 -5.96 -1.33
CA VAL A 109 4.82 -7.21 -2.00
C VAL A 109 3.29 -7.26 -2.00
N PRO A 110 2.64 -7.14 -3.17
CA PRO A 110 1.23 -7.45 -3.32
C PRO A 110 1.01 -8.97 -3.25
N ILE A 111 0.02 -9.42 -2.48
CA ILE A 111 -0.27 -10.83 -2.23
C ILE A 111 -1.77 -11.08 -2.42
N PHE A 112 -2.11 -12.02 -3.28
CA PHE A 112 -3.44 -12.58 -3.43
C PHE A 112 -3.49 -13.96 -2.76
N ILE A 113 -4.45 -14.18 -1.86
CA ILE A 113 -4.64 -15.47 -1.17
C ILE A 113 -6.00 -16.03 -1.56
N SER A 114 -6.01 -17.23 -2.15
CA SER A 114 -7.28 -17.89 -2.48
C SER A 114 -8.00 -18.39 -1.24
N VAL A 115 -9.31 -18.18 -1.20
CA VAL A 115 -10.25 -18.74 -0.21
C VAL A 115 -11.02 -19.96 -0.75
N ASP A 116 -10.67 -20.45 -1.95
CA ASP A 116 -11.29 -21.60 -2.60
C ASP A 116 -10.27 -22.67 -3.02
N PRO A 117 -9.59 -23.29 -2.07
CA PRO A 117 -8.51 -24.23 -2.37
C PRO A 117 -8.98 -25.50 -3.10
N GLU A 118 -10.29 -25.76 -3.16
CA GLU A 118 -10.83 -26.91 -3.90
C GLU A 118 -10.72 -26.71 -5.42
N ARG A 119 -10.92 -25.50 -5.93
CA ARG A 119 -10.83 -25.16 -7.36
C ARG A 119 -9.54 -24.44 -7.73
N ASP A 120 -8.96 -23.69 -6.80
CA ASP A 120 -7.81 -22.84 -7.00
C ASP A 120 -6.50 -23.57 -6.71
N THR A 121 -6.06 -24.37 -7.69
CA THR A 121 -4.73 -25.00 -7.62
C THR A 121 -3.61 -23.97 -7.64
N PRO A 122 -2.39 -24.30 -7.20
CA PRO A 122 -1.22 -23.43 -7.30
C PRO A 122 -1.06 -22.79 -8.67
N ALA A 123 -1.15 -23.57 -9.74
CA ALA A 123 -1.02 -23.06 -11.12
C ALA A 123 -2.10 -22.03 -11.46
N LYS A 124 -3.37 -22.31 -11.14
CA LYS A 124 -4.49 -21.37 -11.42
C LYS A 124 -4.36 -20.06 -10.68
N VAL A 125 -3.96 -20.11 -9.41
CA VAL A 125 -3.73 -18.87 -8.63
C VAL A 125 -2.55 -18.08 -9.20
N GLY A 126 -1.53 -18.78 -9.68
CA GLY A 126 -0.40 -18.16 -10.38
C GLY A 126 -0.83 -17.49 -11.69
N GLU A 127 -1.58 -18.18 -12.53
CA GLU A 127 -2.13 -17.62 -13.78
C GLU A 127 -3.00 -16.39 -13.51
N PHE A 128 -3.90 -16.48 -12.52
CA PHE A 128 -4.74 -15.35 -12.12
C PHE A 128 -3.89 -14.15 -11.68
N ALA A 129 -2.95 -14.35 -10.77
CA ALA A 129 -2.11 -13.26 -10.26
C ALA A 129 -1.30 -12.62 -11.38
N HIS A 130 -0.66 -13.42 -12.24
CA HIS A 130 0.16 -12.94 -13.35
C HIS A 130 -0.65 -12.15 -14.40
N ALA A 131 -1.93 -12.47 -14.58
CA ALA A 131 -2.81 -11.71 -15.47
C ALA A 131 -2.97 -10.22 -15.06
N PHE A 132 -2.73 -9.89 -13.79
CA PHE A 132 -2.78 -8.52 -13.29
C PHE A 132 -1.40 -7.87 -13.16
N SER A 133 -0.40 -8.63 -12.69
CA SER A 133 0.97 -8.11 -12.51
C SER A 133 1.96 -9.23 -12.23
N ASP A 134 3.17 -9.12 -12.77
CA ASP A 134 4.32 -9.95 -12.41
C ASP A 134 4.77 -9.75 -10.95
N ASP A 135 4.42 -8.62 -10.34
CA ASP A 135 4.71 -8.33 -8.93
C ASP A 135 3.71 -8.98 -7.96
N LEU A 136 2.54 -9.43 -8.44
CA LEU A 136 1.50 -10.01 -7.59
C LEU A 136 1.80 -11.48 -7.26
N VAL A 137 1.99 -11.76 -5.99
CA VAL A 137 2.21 -13.13 -5.51
C VAL A 137 0.86 -13.82 -5.26
N GLY A 138 0.56 -14.85 -6.03
CA GLY A 138 -0.63 -15.69 -5.83
C GLY A 138 -0.34 -16.86 -4.89
N LEU A 139 -1.16 -17.03 -3.85
CA LEU A 139 -1.00 -18.08 -2.84
C LEU A 139 -2.30 -18.88 -2.66
N THR A 140 -2.15 -20.17 -2.43
CA THR A 140 -3.21 -21.11 -2.05
C THR A 140 -2.66 -22.15 -1.08
N GLY A 141 -3.43 -23.15 -0.73
CA GLY A 141 -2.96 -24.20 0.17
C GLY A 141 -4.03 -25.28 0.38
N THR A 142 -3.85 -26.11 1.38
CA THR A 142 -4.93 -27.01 1.83
C THR A 142 -6.08 -26.20 2.45
N PRO A 143 -7.31 -26.75 2.54
CA PRO A 143 -8.41 -26.05 3.21
C PRO A 143 -8.08 -25.59 4.63
N ALA A 144 -7.31 -26.39 5.38
CA ALA A 144 -6.89 -26.04 6.73
C ALA A 144 -5.90 -24.87 6.76
N GLN A 145 -4.95 -24.82 5.81
CA GLN A 145 -3.99 -23.74 5.69
C GLN A 145 -4.66 -22.42 5.28
N VAL A 146 -5.56 -22.47 4.30
CA VAL A 146 -6.35 -21.31 3.87
C VAL A 146 -7.22 -20.80 5.00
N LYS A 147 -7.90 -21.72 5.72
CA LYS A 147 -8.68 -21.33 6.90
C LYS A 147 -7.84 -20.65 7.97
N ALA A 148 -6.67 -21.17 8.28
CA ALA A 148 -5.78 -20.55 9.26
C ALA A 148 -5.33 -19.14 8.84
N ALA A 149 -5.01 -18.94 7.56
CA ALA A 149 -4.67 -17.63 7.03
C ALA A 149 -5.87 -16.66 7.10
N ALA A 150 -7.06 -17.08 6.68
CA ALA A 150 -8.27 -16.28 6.75
C ALA A 150 -8.64 -15.89 8.19
N ASP A 151 -8.56 -16.83 9.14
CA ASP A 151 -8.82 -16.59 10.57
C ASP A 151 -7.82 -15.55 11.14
N ALA A 152 -6.54 -15.64 10.76
CA ALA A 152 -5.53 -14.69 11.21
C ALA A 152 -5.83 -13.26 10.71
N PHE A 153 -6.33 -13.10 9.50
CA PHE A 153 -6.70 -11.81 8.92
C PHE A 153 -8.14 -11.40 9.20
N LYS A 154 -8.91 -12.19 9.99
CA LYS A 154 -10.33 -11.94 10.29
C LYS A 154 -11.18 -11.90 9.02
N VAL A 155 -10.80 -12.64 8.00
CA VAL A 155 -11.53 -12.76 6.75
C VAL A 155 -12.64 -13.78 6.91
N TYR A 156 -13.87 -13.33 6.73
CA TYR A 156 -15.01 -14.23 6.57
C TYR A 156 -14.99 -14.80 5.15
N TYR A 157 -15.24 -16.08 4.99
CA TYR A 157 -15.58 -16.69 3.71
C TYR A 157 -16.50 -17.89 3.91
N GLN A 158 -17.39 -18.11 2.95
CA GLN A 158 -18.34 -19.21 2.96
C GLN A 158 -18.67 -19.66 1.55
N LYS A 159 -18.48 -20.93 1.29
CA LYS A 159 -18.91 -21.60 0.07
C LYS A 159 -20.44 -21.73 0.04
N GLU A 160 -21.06 -21.29 -1.04
CA GLU A 160 -22.48 -21.48 -1.28
C GLU A 160 -22.80 -22.94 -1.70
N LYS A 161 -24.09 -23.28 -1.66
CA LYS A 161 -24.53 -24.58 -2.20
C LYS A 161 -24.27 -24.60 -3.71
N PRO A 162 -23.64 -25.67 -4.23
CA PRO A 162 -23.51 -25.86 -5.66
C PRO A 162 -24.89 -25.87 -6.36
N ASP A 163 -24.92 -25.30 -7.55
CA ASP A 163 -26.05 -25.44 -8.46
C ASP A 163 -26.14 -26.87 -9.02
N LYS A 164 -27.13 -27.11 -9.90
CA LYS A 164 -27.35 -28.42 -10.56
C LYS A 164 -26.15 -28.88 -11.42
N ASP A 165 -25.31 -27.96 -11.86
CA ASP A 165 -24.15 -28.19 -12.71
C ASP A 165 -22.85 -28.28 -11.88
N GLY A 166 -22.95 -28.14 -10.54
CA GLY A 166 -21.83 -28.21 -9.61
C GLY A 166 -21.07 -26.89 -9.41
N ASN A 167 -21.54 -25.79 -10.02
CA ASN A 167 -20.94 -24.48 -9.83
C ASN A 167 -21.38 -23.85 -8.51
N TYR A 168 -20.50 -23.08 -7.88
CA TYR A 168 -20.79 -22.37 -6.64
C TYR A 168 -20.03 -21.06 -6.54
N PHE A 169 -20.58 -20.15 -5.78
CA PHE A 169 -19.89 -18.91 -5.37
C PHE A 169 -19.30 -19.08 -3.97
N VAL A 170 -18.29 -18.25 -3.67
CA VAL A 170 -17.73 -18.12 -2.33
C VAL A 170 -17.94 -16.68 -1.86
N ASN A 171 -18.82 -16.50 -0.90
CA ASN A 171 -18.98 -15.21 -0.22
C ASN A 171 -17.75 -14.97 0.66
N HIS A 172 -17.14 -13.80 0.55
CA HIS A 172 -15.95 -13.45 1.35
C HIS A 172 -15.86 -11.96 1.63
N SER A 173 -15.09 -11.59 2.65
CA SER A 173 -14.71 -10.19 2.90
C SER A 173 -13.83 -9.66 1.77
N THR A 174 -14.06 -8.42 1.34
CA THR A 174 -13.37 -7.78 0.21
C THR A 174 -12.31 -6.77 0.63
N ASN A 175 -11.93 -6.76 1.91
CA ASN A 175 -10.92 -5.84 2.42
C ASN A 175 -9.53 -6.15 1.85
N ALA A 176 -8.82 -5.11 1.42
CA ALA A 176 -7.40 -5.17 1.13
C ALA A 176 -6.61 -4.57 2.31
N TYR A 177 -5.65 -5.31 2.83
CA TYR A 177 -4.88 -4.95 4.01
C TYR A 177 -3.51 -4.42 3.62
N LEU A 178 -3.11 -3.27 4.18
CA LEU A 178 -1.71 -2.84 4.19
C LEU A 178 -1.08 -3.30 5.50
N MET A 179 0.01 -4.07 5.38
CA MET A 179 0.76 -4.62 6.51
C MET A 179 2.18 -4.06 6.51
N GLY A 180 2.71 -3.81 7.67
CA GLY A 180 4.06 -3.31 7.89
C GLY A 180 5.16 -4.34 7.67
N ARG A 181 6.40 -3.92 7.88
CA ARG A 181 7.60 -4.69 7.56
C ARG A 181 7.81 -5.91 8.45
N MET A 182 7.27 -5.88 9.66
CA MET A 182 7.27 -7.02 10.60
C MET A 182 5.95 -7.79 10.57
N GLY A 183 5.03 -7.40 9.68
CA GLY A 183 3.73 -8.04 9.51
C GLY A 183 2.61 -7.48 10.37
N GLU A 184 2.84 -6.35 11.03
CA GLU A 184 1.85 -5.61 11.80
C GLU A 184 0.81 -4.96 10.88
N PRO A 185 -0.46 -4.88 11.29
CA PRO A 185 -1.50 -4.25 10.49
C PRO A 185 -1.40 -2.71 10.55
N ILE A 186 -1.45 -2.08 9.38
CA ILE A 186 -1.39 -0.63 9.23
C ILE A 186 -2.77 -0.05 8.92
N ALA A 187 -3.35 -0.43 7.78
CA ALA A 187 -4.60 0.15 7.29
C ALA A 187 -5.36 -0.82 6.38
N LEU A 188 -6.65 -0.53 6.16
CA LEU A 188 -7.37 -1.04 5.00
C LEU A 188 -7.13 -0.09 3.82
N LEU A 189 -6.91 -0.64 2.64
CA LEU A 189 -6.82 0.16 1.43
C LEU A 189 -8.22 0.60 0.98
N PRO A 190 -8.37 1.80 0.38
CA PRO A 190 -9.64 2.29 -0.14
C PRO A 190 -10.26 1.34 -1.18
N ASP A 191 -11.58 1.08 -1.11
CA ASP A 191 -12.28 0.08 -1.90
C ASP A 191 -13.42 0.62 -2.79
N ASP A 192 -13.94 1.81 -2.50
CA ASP A 192 -15.14 2.37 -3.13
C ASP A 192 -14.88 3.49 -4.14
N VAL A 193 -13.62 3.71 -4.53
CA VAL A 193 -13.24 4.84 -5.39
C VAL A 193 -12.71 4.40 -6.75
N ASP A 194 -13.40 4.78 -7.82
CA ASP A 194 -12.88 4.67 -9.20
C ASP A 194 -12.07 5.91 -9.59
N ASP A 195 -10.92 6.07 -8.95
CA ASP A 195 -10.00 7.20 -9.12
C ASP A 195 -8.72 6.82 -9.87
N LYS A 196 -8.74 5.72 -10.61
CA LYS A 196 -7.56 5.17 -11.32
C LYS A 196 -6.39 4.83 -10.39
N GLY A 197 -6.67 4.47 -9.13
CA GLY A 197 -5.70 4.06 -8.12
C GLY A 197 -5.06 5.21 -7.35
N GLN A 198 -5.59 6.44 -7.41
CA GLN A 198 -5.01 7.58 -6.71
C GLN A 198 -5.11 7.43 -5.19
N ALA A 199 -6.27 7.02 -4.67
CA ALA A 199 -6.49 6.85 -3.24
C ALA A 199 -5.57 5.79 -2.65
N ILE A 200 -5.42 4.63 -3.31
CA ILE A 200 -4.50 3.58 -2.87
C ILE A 200 -3.04 4.08 -2.92
N ALA A 201 -2.62 4.75 -4.00
CA ALA A 201 -1.28 5.29 -4.10
C ALA A 201 -0.99 6.34 -3.02
N ALA A 202 -1.97 7.19 -2.69
CA ALA A 202 -1.86 8.17 -1.61
C ALA A 202 -1.75 7.49 -0.22
N GLU A 203 -2.54 6.43 0.02
CA GLU A 203 -2.47 5.67 1.27
C GLU A 203 -1.12 4.96 1.41
N LEU A 204 -0.60 4.34 0.35
CA LEU A 204 0.76 3.78 0.34
C LEU A 204 1.82 4.85 0.63
N LYS A 205 1.71 6.03 0.00
CA LYS A 205 2.66 7.13 0.25
C LYS A 205 2.61 7.63 1.70
N LYS A 206 1.44 7.68 2.30
CA LYS A 206 1.26 8.12 3.69
C LYS A 206 2.01 7.24 4.69
N TRP A 207 2.05 5.91 4.46
CA TRP A 207 2.59 4.95 5.42
C TRP A 207 4.02 4.48 5.09
N ILE A 208 4.43 4.58 3.83
CA ILE A 208 5.70 4.03 3.32
C ILE A 208 6.64 5.14 2.85
N GLY A 209 6.11 6.32 2.53
CA GLY A 209 6.81 7.46 1.91
C GLY A 209 7.76 8.27 2.79
#